data_8be702198f15ad0dd994b5eb47112f96
#
_entry.id   8be702198f15ad0dd994b5eb47112f96
#
_cell.length_a   1.000
_cell.length_b   1.000
_cell.length_c   1.000
_cell.angle_alpha   90.00
_cell.angle_beta   90.00
_cell.angle_gamma   90.00
#
_symmetry.space_group_name_H-M   'P 1'
#
loop_
_entity.id
_entity.type
_entity.pdbx_description
1 polymer ?
#
loop_
_entity_poly.entity_id
_entity_poly.type
_entity_poly.pdbx_seq_one_letter_code
_entity_poly.pdbx_strand_id
1 'polypeptide(L)'
;MGCRYCMVACPFSVPKYEWSKLLPRVQKCTMCPERVKAGKATACAEICPTGATKLGERDELIAEAQKRIRDNPGQYVDHIYGVNEVGGTSVLLLSSIPFEQFGYRADLTQDPLPMYTYRVLSRIPDFVPLGGMVLGGIWWITHRREEVAAAEGSHGREEVIQKESEK
;
A
#
# COMPACT_ATOMS: atom_id res chain seq x y z
N MET A 1 -19.55 -2.67 8.11
CA MET A 1 -18.46 -2.97 9.07
C MET A 1 -17.26 -3.46 8.28
N GLY A 2 -16.07 -2.91 8.46
CA GLY A 2 -14.86 -3.37 7.79
C GLY A 2 -13.99 -4.23 8.70
N CYS A 3 -12.91 -4.81 8.15
CA CYS A 3 -11.96 -5.65 8.90
C CYS A 3 -11.12 -4.88 9.94
N ARG A 4 -11.20 -3.54 10.02
CA ARG A 4 -10.46 -2.64 10.91
C ARG A 4 -8.94 -2.68 10.74
N TYR A 5 -8.44 -3.37 9.73
CA TYR A 5 -7.01 -3.49 9.46
C TYR A 5 -6.32 -2.13 9.32
N CYS A 6 -6.99 -1.14 8.72
CA CYS A 6 -6.47 0.23 8.58
C CYS A 6 -6.11 0.90 9.93
N MET A 7 -6.80 0.53 11.03
CA MET A 7 -6.46 1.05 12.37
C MET A 7 -5.21 0.38 12.94
N VAL A 8 -5.04 -0.92 12.69
CA VAL A 8 -3.91 -1.70 13.19
C VAL A 8 -2.66 -1.42 12.36
N ALA A 9 -2.82 -1.32 11.04
CA ALA A 9 -1.71 -1.12 10.12
C ALA A 9 -1.18 0.32 10.07
N CYS A 10 -1.95 1.32 10.55
CA CYS A 10 -1.54 2.71 10.48
C CYS A 10 -0.43 3.02 11.50
N PRO A 11 0.80 3.34 11.08
CA PRO A 11 1.89 3.63 12.00
C PRO A 11 1.68 4.91 12.81
N PHE A 12 0.80 5.80 12.33
CA PHE A 12 0.44 7.07 12.97
C PHE A 12 -0.83 6.99 13.82
N SER A 13 -1.49 5.83 13.90
CA SER A 13 -2.75 5.62 14.64
C SER A 13 -3.85 6.64 14.29
N VAL A 14 -3.88 7.13 13.04
CA VAL A 14 -4.82 8.18 12.59
C VAL A 14 -6.26 7.68 12.47
N PRO A 15 -6.55 6.51 11.88
CA PRO A 15 -7.93 6.02 11.80
C PRO A 15 -8.49 5.70 13.18
N LYS A 16 -9.64 6.27 13.51
CA LYS A 16 -10.34 6.05 14.78
C LYS A 16 -11.70 5.39 14.54
N TYR A 17 -12.13 4.59 15.51
CA TYR A 17 -13.36 3.84 15.47
C TYR A 17 -14.36 4.38 16.48
N GLU A 18 -15.62 4.50 16.07
CA GLU A 18 -16.70 5.04 16.93
C GLU A 18 -17.24 3.94 17.85
N TRP A 19 -16.53 3.62 18.93
CA TRP A 19 -16.88 2.53 19.83
C TRP A 19 -18.24 2.66 20.52
N SER A 20 -18.74 3.89 20.66
CA SER A 20 -19.99 4.18 21.37
C SER A 20 -21.26 4.02 20.51
N LYS A 21 -21.13 3.79 19.20
CA LYS A 21 -22.26 3.70 18.29
C LYS A 21 -22.64 2.25 17.98
N LEU A 22 -23.95 2.00 17.82
CA LEU A 22 -24.49 0.70 17.41
C LEU A 22 -24.02 0.30 15.99
N LEU A 23 -23.90 1.28 15.09
CA LEU A 23 -23.34 1.12 13.73
C LEU A 23 -22.05 1.93 13.60
N PRO A 24 -20.94 1.43 14.14
CA PRO A 24 -19.69 2.17 14.20
C PRO A 24 -19.03 2.31 12.83
N ARG A 25 -18.37 3.44 12.63
CA ARG A 25 -17.57 3.73 11.43
C ARG A 25 -16.12 3.96 11.80
N VAL A 26 -15.23 3.59 10.88
CA VAL A 26 -13.83 4.01 10.94
C VAL A 26 -13.73 5.36 10.26
N GLN A 27 -13.20 6.35 10.96
CA GLN A 27 -13.06 7.72 10.47
C GLN A 27 -11.63 8.21 10.60
N LYS A 28 -11.25 9.11 9.71
CA LYS A 28 -10.00 9.86 9.77
C LYS A 28 -10.23 11.28 9.25
N CYS A 29 -9.29 12.18 9.50
CA CYS A 29 -9.31 13.52 8.92
C CYS A 29 -9.32 13.42 7.38
N THR A 30 -10.25 14.16 6.76
CA THR A 30 -10.39 14.27 5.29
C THR A 30 -9.69 15.49 4.71
N MET A 31 -9.10 16.35 5.54
CA MET A 31 -8.49 17.64 5.16
C MET A 31 -9.45 18.62 4.48
N CYS A 32 -10.76 18.52 4.77
CA CYS A 32 -11.80 19.43 4.30
C CYS A 32 -11.76 19.68 2.77
N PRO A 33 -11.89 18.66 1.92
CA PRO A 33 -11.65 18.77 0.47
C PRO A 33 -12.57 19.78 -0.20
N GLU A 34 -13.82 19.94 0.26
CA GLU A 34 -14.78 20.90 -0.30
C GLU A 34 -14.34 22.35 -0.01
N ARG A 35 -13.79 22.61 1.19
CA ARG A 35 -13.29 23.94 1.55
C ARG A 35 -12.04 24.30 0.76
N VAL A 36 -11.09 23.34 0.65
CA VAL A 36 -9.84 23.55 -0.08
C VAL A 36 -10.11 23.76 -1.57
N LYS A 37 -11.05 23.00 -2.18
CA LYS A 37 -11.48 23.24 -3.57
C LYS A 37 -12.11 24.63 -3.78
N ALA A 38 -12.76 25.16 -2.75
CA ALA A 38 -13.34 26.51 -2.77
C ALA A 38 -12.30 27.62 -2.43
N GLY A 39 -11.01 27.29 -2.36
CA GLY A 39 -9.94 28.25 -2.03
C GLY A 39 -9.90 28.69 -0.56
N LYS A 40 -10.62 27.97 0.33
CA LYS A 40 -10.66 28.26 1.76
C LYS A 40 -9.68 27.39 2.53
N ALA A 41 -9.18 27.89 3.66
CA ALA A 41 -8.39 27.08 4.58
C ALA A 41 -9.21 25.92 5.17
N THR A 42 -8.53 24.89 5.68
CA THR A 42 -9.16 23.84 6.48
C THR A 42 -9.80 24.43 7.73
N ALA A 43 -10.88 23.84 8.23
CA ALA A 43 -11.61 24.37 9.37
C ALA A 43 -10.72 24.52 10.63
N CYS A 44 -9.80 23.60 10.86
CA CYS A 44 -8.86 23.66 11.98
C CYS A 44 -7.82 24.80 11.84
N ALA A 45 -7.38 25.11 10.61
CA ALA A 45 -6.48 26.22 10.37
C ALA A 45 -7.18 27.58 10.51
N GLU A 46 -8.43 27.66 10.06
CA GLU A 46 -9.22 28.91 10.12
C GLU A 46 -9.62 29.30 11.56
N ILE A 47 -9.98 28.30 12.38
CA ILE A 47 -10.42 28.55 13.76
C ILE A 47 -9.25 28.72 14.75
N CYS A 48 -8.02 28.43 14.35
CA CYS A 48 -6.87 28.47 15.25
C CYS A 48 -6.44 29.93 15.54
N PRO A 49 -6.67 30.48 16.74
CA PRO A 49 -6.39 31.89 17.02
C PRO A 49 -4.90 32.21 17.08
N THR A 50 -4.08 31.19 17.38
CA THR A 50 -2.61 31.33 17.50
C THR A 50 -1.89 31.06 16.18
N GLY A 51 -2.61 30.62 15.13
CA GLY A 51 -2.00 30.21 13.87
C GLY A 51 -1.07 28.99 13.98
N ALA A 52 -1.26 28.17 15.02
CA ALA A 52 -0.46 26.96 15.21
C ALA A 52 -0.77 25.91 14.14
N THR A 53 -2.04 25.85 13.68
CA THR A 53 -2.42 24.99 12.56
C THR A 53 -2.43 25.79 11.28
N LYS A 54 -1.67 25.38 10.30
CA LYS A 54 -1.56 26.01 8.98
C LYS A 54 -1.91 25.05 7.85
N LEU A 55 -2.40 25.60 6.75
CA LEU A 55 -2.55 24.92 5.47
C LEU A 55 -1.74 25.66 4.43
N GLY A 56 -1.00 24.96 3.61
CA GLY A 56 -0.19 25.51 2.52
C GLY A 56 0.48 24.41 1.71
N GLU A 57 1.25 24.81 0.74
CA GLU A 57 2.09 23.89 -0.03
C GLU A 57 3.13 23.23 0.88
N ARG A 58 3.33 21.91 0.66
CA ARG A 58 4.15 21.08 1.57
C ARG A 58 5.59 21.62 1.69
N ASP A 59 6.19 21.98 0.58
CA ASP A 59 7.59 22.42 0.55
C ASP A 59 7.77 23.79 1.22
N GLU A 60 6.80 24.69 1.05
CA GLU A 60 6.77 25.98 1.73
C GLU A 60 6.63 25.82 3.25
N LEU A 61 5.75 24.90 3.68
CA LEU A 61 5.57 24.63 5.11
C LEU A 61 6.79 23.96 5.74
N ILE A 62 7.50 23.10 5.01
CA ILE A 62 8.77 22.51 5.47
C ILE A 62 9.83 23.61 5.62
N ALA A 63 9.94 24.50 4.63
CA ALA A 63 10.88 25.61 4.70
C ALA A 63 10.56 26.57 5.86
N GLU A 64 9.28 26.87 6.09
CA GLU A 64 8.84 27.66 7.24
C GLU A 64 9.17 26.98 8.57
N ALA A 65 8.90 25.66 8.69
CA ALA A 65 9.20 24.90 9.90
C ALA A 65 10.72 24.90 10.20
N GLN A 66 11.55 24.67 9.19
CA GLN A 66 13.01 24.74 9.31
C GLN A 66 13.49 26.14 9.72
N LYS A 67 12.87 27.19 9.16
CA LYS A 67 13.17 28.56 9.56
C LYS A 67 12.83 28.80 11.03
N ARG A 68 11.67 28.35 11.50
CA ARG A 68 11.27 28.48 12.91
C ARG A 68 12.23 27.78 13.86
N ILE A 69 12.74 26.59 13.51
CA ILE A 69 13.74 25.89 14.30
C ILE A 69 15.03 26.70 14.39
N ARG A 70 15.52 27.26 13.25
CA ARG A 70 16.73 28.08 13.21
C ARG A 70 16.60 29.40 13.98
N ASP A 71 15.45 30.06 13.84
CA ASP A 71 15.23 31.38 14.45
C ASP A 71 15.00 31.25 15.97
N ASN A 72 14.64 30.10 16.49
CA ASN A 72 14.34 29.84 17.90
C ASN A 72 15.11 28.62 18.43
N PRO A 73 16.45 28.70 18.55
CA PRO A 73 17.26 27.57 19.00
C PRO A 73 16.87 27.18 20.45
N GLY A 74 16.63 25.92 20.69
CA GLY A 74 16.23 25.37 21.99
C GLY A 74 14.74 25.46 22.32
N GLN A 75 13.92 26.11 21.52
CA GLN A 75 12.47 26.12 21.68
C GLN A 75 11.79 24.94 20.99
N TYR A 76 12.38 24.46 19.91
CA TYR A 76 11.85 23.34 19.14
C TYR A 76 12.85 22.18 19.10
N VAL A 77 12.34 20.96 19.01
CA VAL A 77 13.15 19.79 18.68
C VAL A 77 13.65 19.95 17.25
N ASP A 78 14.92 19.66 17.01
CA ASP A 78 15.52 19.72 15.66
C ASP A 78 15.06 18.54 14.81
N HIS A 79 13.75 18.37 14.72
CA HIS A 79 13.09 17.34 13.92
C HIS A 79 11.67 17.77 13.56
N ILE A 80 11.33 17.67 12.27
CA ILE A 80 9.98 17.90 11.75
C ILE A 80 9.36 16.55 11.48
N TYR A 81 8.43 16.13 12.34
CA TYR A 81 7.77 14.84 12.21
C TYR A 81 6.78 14.83 11.03
N GLY A 82 6.85 13.80 10.20
CA GLY A 82 6.04 13.64 8.99
C GLY A 82 6.77 13.99 7.70
N VAL A 83 8.02 14.44 7.75
CA VAL A 83 8.81 14.75 6.54
C VAL A 83 9.32 13.44 5.91
N ASN A 84 9.96 12.60 6.71
CA ASN A 84 10.65 11.39 6.25
C ASN A 84 9.94 10.10 6.69
N GLU A 85 9.15 10.15 7.76
CA GLU A 85 8.50 8.98 8.32
C GLU A 85 7.59 8.32 7.30
N VAL A 86 7.84 7.04 7.06
CA VAL A 86 7.07 6.18 6.13
C VAL A 86 6.99 6.75 4.71
N GLY A 87 8.05 7.44 4.27
CA GLY A 87 8.09 8.11 2.96
C GLY A 87 7.45 9.50 2.94
N GLY A 88 7.17 10.07 4.10
CA GLY A 88 6.57 11.40 4.25
C GLY A 88 5.05 11.40 4.30
N THR A 89 4.50 12.39 5.00
CA THR A 89 3.07 12.57 5.19
C THR A 89 2.62 13.96 4.75
N SER A 90 1.30 14.12 4.58
CA SER A 90 0.69 15.45 4.32
C SER A 90 0.43 16.24 5.60
N VAL A 91 0.74 15.70 6.76
CA VAL A 91 0.63 16.39 8.06
C VAL A 91 2.02 16.47 8.64
N LEU A 92 2.49 17.69 8.87
CA LEU A 92 3.79 17.98 9.46
C LEU A 92 3.59 18.48 10.88
N LEU A 93 4.40 18.01 11.81
CA LEU A 93 4.34 18.41 13.21
C LEU A 93 5.67 19.00 13.64
N LEU A 94 5.59 20.15 14.32
CA LEU A 94 6.70 20.81 14.97
C LEU A 94 6.41 20.85 16.47
N SER A 95 7.36 20.46 17.30
CA SER A 95 7.17 20.35 18.76
C SER A 95 8.35 20.93 19.53
N SER A 96 8.05 21.40 20.76
CA SER A 96 9.06 21.83 21.73
C SER A 96 9.57 20.68 22.59
N ILE A 97 8.89 19.53 22.58
CA ILE A 97 9.30 18.35 23.35
C ILE A 97 9.39 17.12 22.43
N PRO A 98 10.19 16.11 22.78
CA PRO A 98 10.34 14.91 21.96
C PRO A 98 9.02 14.23 21.65
N PHE A 99 8.86 13.76 20.39
CA PHE A 99 7.61 13.20 19.89
C PHE A 99 7.19 11.91 20.59
N GLU A 100 8.15 11.16 21.14
CA GLU A 100 7.88 9.94 21.92
C GLU A 100 7.04 10.22 23.16
N GLN A 101 7.22 11.40 23.79
CA GLN A 101 6.45 11.81 24.97
C GLN A 101 4.96 12.04 24.65
N PHE A 102 4.63 12.31 23.39
CA PHE A 102 3.26 12.37 22.90
C PHE A 102 2.71 11.02 22.42
N GLY A 103 3.51 9.95 22.53
CA GLY A 103 3.14 8.63 22.02
C GLY A 103 3.27 8.46 20.52
N TYR A 104 3.99 9.37 19.84
CA TYR A 104 4.37 9.17 18.45
C TYR A 104 5.54 8.18 18.38
N ARG A 105 5.52 7.35 17.36
CA ARG A 105 6.58 6.37 17.12
C ARG A 105 7.79 7.06 16.49
N ALA A 106 8.96 6.92 17.11
CA ALA A 106 10.23 7.40 16.55
C ALA A 106 10.96 6.33 15.71
N ASP A 107 10.54 5.05 15.86
CA ASP A 107 11.14 3.88 15.21
C ASP A 107 10.60 3.62 13.79
N LEU A 108 9.99 4.61 13.14
CA LEU A 108 9.41 4.46 11.82
C LEU A 108 10.48 4.45 10.73
N THR A 109 10.33 3.51 9.80
CA THR A 109 11.15 3.47 8.59
C THR A 109 10.93 4.72 7.73
N GLN A 110 11.94 5.11 6.98
CA GLN A 110 11.82 6.19 5.99
C GLN A 110 11.21 5.71 4.67
N ASP A 111 11.24 4.40 4.41
CA ASP A 111 10.66 3.83 3.20
C ASP A 111 9.13 3.83 3.26
N PRO A 112 8.44 4.19 2.16
CA PRO A 112 6.99 4.06 2.07
C PRO A 112 6.56 2.61 2.22
N LEU A 113 5.65 2.31 3.17
CA LEU A 113 5.15 0.94 3.39
C LEU A 113 4.59 0.26 2.12
N PRO A 114 3.88 0.96 1.21
CA PRO A 114 3.40 0.37 -0.03
C PRO A 114 4.52 -0.15 -0.95
N MET A 115 5.75 0.35 -0.82
CA MET A 115 6.87 -0.10 -1.64
C MET A 115 7.27 -1.54 -1.37
N TYR A 116 7.08 -2.04 -0.15
CA TYR A 116 7.41 -3.44 0.18
C TYR A 116 6.52 -4.42 -0.59
N THR A 117 5.22 -4.16 -0.65
CA THR A 117 4.28 -4.98 -1.42
C THR A 117 4.42 -4.73 -2.92
N TYR A 118 4.66 -3.50 -3.33
CA TYR A 118 4.85 -3.14 -4.74
C TYR A 118 6.05 -3.87 -5.37
N ARG A 119 7.17 -4.00 -4.65
CA ARG A 119 8.36 -4.75 -5.12
C ARG A 119 8.02 -6.19 -5.53
N VAL A 120 7.12 -6.84 -4.78
CA VAL A 120 6.66 -8.20 -5.09
C VAL A 120 5.62 -8.19 -6.21
N LEU A 121 4.59 -7.33 -6.08
CA LEU A 121 3.49 -7.26 -7.04
C LEU A 121 3.94 -6.86 -8.45
N SER A 122 4.94 -5.99 -8.57
CA SER A 122 5.49 -5.58 -9.86
C SER A 122 6.20 -6.71 -10.63
N ARG A 123 6.58 -7.79 -9.95
CA ARG A 123 7.22 -8.96 -10.57
C ARG A 123 6.21 -10.01 -11.05
N ILE A 124 4.99 -9.99 -10.54
CA ILE A 124 3.97 -10.98 -10.90
C ILE A 124 3.66 -10.99 -12.41
N PRO A 125 3.49 -9.83 -13.10
CA PRO A 125 3.26 -9.81 -14.53
C PRO A 125 4.35 -10.48 -15.36
N ASP A 126 5.59 -10.53 -14.86
CA ASP A 126 6.72 -11.17 -15.55
C ASP A 126 6.71 -12.69 -15.36
N PHE A 127 6.39 -13.14 -14.15
CA PHE A 127 6.41 -14.57 -13.80
C PHE A 127 5.21 -15.36 -14.28
N VAL A 128 4.01 -14.74 -14.31
CA VAL A 128 2.78 -15.43 -14.69
C VAL A 128 2.80 -15.89 -16.16
N PRO A 129 3.18 -15.08 -17.16
CA PRO A 129 3.28 -15.53 -18.54
C PRO A 129 4.35 -16.61 -18.73
N LEU A 130 5.50 -16.45 -18.08
CA LEU A 130 6.58 -17.43 -18.16
C LEU A 130 6.13 -18.78 -17.59
N GLY A 131 5.54 -18.79 -16.42
CA GLY A 131 4.96 -19.99 -15.80
C GLY A 131 3.86 -20.61 -16.67
N GLY A 132 3.00 -19.78 -17.26
CA GLY A 132 1.97 -20.21 -18.19
C GLY A 132 2.54 -20.89 -19.45
N MET A 133 3.59 -20.35 -20.03
CA MET A 133 4.29 -20.98 -21.18
C MET A 133 4.93 -22.32 -20.81
N VAL A 134 5.56 -22.41 -19.66
CA VAL A 134 6.18 -23.67 -19.20
C VAL A 134 5.10 -24.73 -18.95
N LEU A 135 4.07 -24.40 -18.20
CA LEU A 135 2.97 -25.32 -17.91
C LEU A 135 2.20 -25.72 -19.18
N GLY A 136 1.93 -24.77 -20.07
CA GLY A 136 1.33 -25.03 -21.37
C GLY A 136 2.19 -25.93 -22.27
N GLY A 137 3.50 -25.76 -22.26
CA GLY A 137 4.45 -26.64 -22.95
C GLY A 137 4.42 -28.08 -22.39
N ILE A 138 4.45 -28.23 -21.07
CA ILE A 138 4.35 -29.54 -20.40
C ILE A 138 3.01 -30.21 -20.75
N TRP A 139 1.91 -29.46 -20.65
CA TRP A 139 0.58 -29.96 -20.99
C TRP A 139 0.52 -30.40 -22.46
N TRP A 140 1.04 -29.59 -23.38
CA TRP A 140 1.06 -29.92 -24.80
C TRP A 140 1.86 -31.19 -25.12
N ILE A 141 3.05 -31.35 -24.50
CA ILE A 141 3.88 -32.55 -24.67
C ILE A 141 3.18 -33.79 -24.10
N THR A 142 2.57 -33.68 -22.92
CA THR A 142 1.91 -34.81 -22.28
C THR A 142 0.66 -35.21 -23.06
N HIS A 143 -0.17 -34.25 -23.48
CA HIS A 143 -1.36 -34.50 -24.26
C HIS A 143 -1.06 -35.16 -25.63
N ARG A 144 -0.01 -34.64 -26.32
CA ARG A 144 0.44 -35.21 -27.59
C ARG A 144 0.96 -36.63 -27.44
N ARG A 145 1.61 -36.96 -26.33
CA ARG A 145 2.01 -38.37 -26.04
C ARG A 145 0.82 -39.30 -25.88
N GLU A 146 -0.23 -38.88 -25.25
CA GLU A 146 -1.45 -39.63 -25.10
C GLU A 146 -2.15 -39.86 -26.42
N GLU A 147 -2.22 -38.82 -27.29
CA GLU A 147 -2.79 -38.95 -28.63
C GLU A 147 -2.00 -39.94 -29.52
N VAL A 148 -0.67 -39.87 -29.48
CA VAL A 148 0.19 -40.78 -30.25
C VAL A 148 0.04 -42.23 -29.73
N ALA A 149 0.09 -42.41 -28.41
CA ALA A 149 -0.10 -43.73 -27.82
C ALA A 149 -1.49 -44.34 -28.15
N ALA A 150 -2.54 -43.51 -28.18
CA ALA A 150 -3.86 -43.96 -28.59
C ALA A 150 -3.93 -44.37 -30.07
N ALA A 151 -3.26 -43.59 -30.96
CA ALA A 151 -3.17 -43.90 -32.38
C ALA A 151 -2.39 -45.19 -32.66
N GLU A 152 -1.24 -45.38 -31.98
CA GLU A 152 -0.44 -46.60 -32.09
C GLU A 152 -1.19 -47.86 -31.56
N GLY A 153 -1.92 -47.69 -30.44
CA GLY A 153 -2.75 -48.75 -29.87
C GLY A 153 -3.92 -49.18 -30.77
N SER A 154 -4.50 -48.24 -31.54
CA SER A 154 -5.57 -48.57 -32.51
C SER A 154 -5.02 -49.31 -33.74
N HIS A 155 -3.84 -48.92 -34.24
CA HIS A 155 -3.19 -49.56 -35.40
C HIS A 155 -2.76 -51.02 -35.07
N GLY A 156 -2.21 -51.27 -33.91
CA GLY A 156 -1.87 -52.63 -33.47
C GLY A 156 -3.07 -53.55 -33.28
N ARG A 157 -4.23 -52.99 -32.93
CA ARG A 157 -5.49 -53.75 -32.81
C ARG A 157 -6.07 -54.12 -34.16
N GLU A 158 -5.99 -53.27 -35.15
CA GLU A 158 -6.41 -53.53 -36.55
C GLU A 158 -5.55 -54.61 -37.21
N GLU A 159 -4.23 -54.61 -37.01
CA GLU A 159 -3.33 -55.61 -37.53
C GLU A 159 -3.60 -57.03 -36.94
N VAL A 160 -3.96 -57.12 -35.67
CA VAL A 160 -4.30 -58.39 -34.99
C VAL A 160 -5.61 -58.94 -35.55
N ILE A 161 -6.63 -58.10 -35.75
CA ILE A 161 -7.92 -58.51 -36.29
C ILE A 161 -7.77 -59.01 -37.75
N GLN A 162 -6.96 -58.34 -38.55
CA GLN A 162 -6.69 -58.77 -39.92
C GLN A 162 -5.99 -60.13 -39.99
N LYS A 163 -4.98 -60.37 -39.15
CA LYS A 163 -4.30 -61.69 -39.07
C LYS A 163 -5.19 -62.82 -38.59
N GLU A 164 -6.22 -62.55 -37.79
CA GLU A 164 -7.19 -63.55 -37.35
C GLU A 164 -8.26 -63.89 -38.44
N SER A 165 -8.53 -62.90 -39.33
CA SER A 165 -9.48 -63.09 -40.44
C SER A 165 -8.89 -63.84 -41.63
N GLU A 166 -7.56 -63.97 -41.74
CA GLU A 166 -6.82 -64.68 -42.78
C GLU A 166 -6.52 -66.18 -42.42
N LYS A 167 -6.89 -66.61 -41.22
CA LYS A 167 -6.75 -67.96 -40.76
C LYS A 167 -8.11 -68.76 -40.85
#